data_0053d4745cda3ad860fb4fdd76590b44
#
_entry.id   0053d4745cda3ad860fb4fdd76590b44
#
_cell.length_a   1.000
_cell.length_b   1.000
_cell.length_c   1.000
_cell.angle_alpha   90.00
_cell.angle_beta   90.00
_cell.angle_gamma   90.00
#
_symmetry.space_group_name_H-M   'P 1'
#
loop_
_entity.id
_entity.type
_entity.pdbx_description
1 polymer ?
#
loop_
_entity_poly.entity_id
_entity_poly.type
_entity_poly.pdbx_seq_one_letter_code
_entity_poly.pdbx_strand_id
1 'polypeptide(L)'
;CSVIETCRLREFQIIRAVAGVLPVPEAFWVSDSDEYFGRPALICSFNPGVASPKDGGGKATGLGTVYGKHREKLAPQYVRHLAALHTMDWRDKDLSALVIPREGTSDAVDWSLAHWDRVWDEDAVEAHPTIALARAWLWRNRPVVDHISLVHGDYRNGNFLFDENTDEITAILDWEAGYLGDRHMDLAYAMLPGYGTLEGGTYYCAGLVEKNAFIEEYTRLSGLSVDPERLRYYTVLNMYWAIIACCATGPKLAADRMTHLDTMMNIVPGLGFYFVNELNAILLEEQQHDADG
;
A
#
# COMPACT_ATOMS: atom_id res chain seq x y z
N CYS A 1 9.48 -14.01 6.41
CA CYS A 1 8.14 -14.43 6.01
C CYS A 1 7.28 -13.18 5.91
N SER A 2 6.65 -12.91 4.78
CA SER A 2 5.75 -11.78 4.57
C SER A 2 4.30 -12.27 4.57
N VAL A 3 3.37 -11.42 4.99
CA VAL A 3 1.92 -11.69 4.89
C VAL A 3 1.39 -11.54 3.46
N ILE A 4 2.24 -11.14 2.53
CA ILE A 4 1.95 -11.09 1.10
C ILE A 4 2.96 -11.94 0.32
N GLU A 5 2.55 -12.45 -0.83
CA GLU A 5 3.46 -13.14 -1.74
C GLU A 5 4.43 -12.13 -2.36
N THR A 6 5.73 -12.38 -2.19
CA THR A 6 6.77 -11.47 -2.65
C THR A 6 7.66 -12.12 -3.72
N CYS A 7 8.16 -11.28 -4.64
CA CYS A 7 9.15 -11.68 -5.64
C CYS A 7 10.33 -10.72 -5.54
N ARG A 8 11.50 -11.23 -5.11
CA ARG A 8 12.69 -10.39 -4.88
C ARG A 8 13.24 -9.76 -6.16
N LEU A 9 13.08 -10.45 -7.31
CA LEU A 9 13.46 -9.88 -8.59
C LEU A 9 12.58 -8.68 -8.94
N ARG A 10 11.26 -8.77 -8.74
CA ARG A 10 10.33 -7.67 -8.98
C ARG A 10 10.68 -6.47 -8.11
N GLU A 11 10.85 -6.68 -6.81
CA GLU A 11 11.26 -5.63 -5.85
C GLU A 11 12.58 -4.97 -6.25
N PHE A 12 13.60 -5.76 -6.62
CA PHE A 12 14.89 -5.27 -7.10
C PHE A 12 14.75 -4.38 -8.33
N GLN A 13 13.98 -4.83 -9.33
CA GLN A 13 13.77 -4.08 -10.56
C GLN A 13 13.04 -2.75 -10.29
N ILE A 14 12.03 -2.76 -9.42
CA ILE A 14 11.30 -1.55 -9.03
C ILE A 14 12.25 -0.56 -8.34
N ILE A 15 13.01 -0.97 -7.33
CA ILE A 15 13.96 -0.10 -6.62
C ILE A 15 14.94 0.54 -7.62
N ARG A 16 15.47 -0.23 -8.56
CA ARG A 16 16.37 0.29 -9.60
C ARG A 16 15.67 1.24 -10.57
N ALA A 17 14.42 0.97 -10.93
CA ALA A 17 13.64 1.81 -11.84
C ALA A 17 13.34 3.18 -11.24
N VAL A 18 13.03 3.26 -9.93
CA VAL A 18 12.70 4.51 -9.24
C VAL A 18 13.94 5.26 -8.73
N ALA A 19 15.13 4.64 -8.77
CA ALA A 19 16.38 5.30 -8.39
C ALA A 19 16.63 6.56 -9.26
N GLY A 20 16.98 7.67 -8.60
CA GLY A 20 17.13 8.98 -9.25
C GLY A 20 15.83 9.76 -9.45
N VAL A 21 14.67 9.13 -9.29
CA VAL A 21 13.34 9.79 -9.23
C VAL A 21 12.93 10.00 -7.78
N LEU A 22 13.14 8.99 -6.96
CA LEU A 22 12.79 8.97 -5.53
C LEU A 22 14.03 8.66 -4.69
N PRO A 23 14.07 9.07 -3.41
CA PRO A 23 15.02 8.58 -2.46
C PRO A 23 14.70 7.12 -2.12
N VAL A 24 15.56 6.20 -2.53
CA VAL A 24 15.42 4.76 -2.29
C VAL A 24 16.77 4.15 -1.95
N PRO A 25 16.82 2.99 -1.28
CA PRO A 25 18.06 2.25 -1.12
C PRO A 25 18.70 1.90 -2.47
N GLU A 26 20.02 1.91 -2.56
CA GLU A 26 20.70 1.37 -3.72
C GLU A 26 20.61 -0.15 -3.72
N ALA A 27 20.07 -0.73 -4.78
CA ALA A 27 19.90 -2.17 -4.92
C ALA A 27 21.15 -2.77 -5.58
N PHE A 28 21.93 -3.58 -4.84
CA PHE A 28 23.21 -4.11 -5.27
C PHE A 28 23.10 -5.47 -5.93
N TRP A 29 22.28 -6.37 -5.37
CA TRP A 29 22.24 -7.75 -5.79
C TRP A 29 20.89 -8.39 -5.46
N VAL A 30 20.48 -9.38 -6.27
CA VAL A 30 19.26 -10.16 -6.08
C VAL A 30 19.50 -11.62 -6.49
N SER A 31 18.87 -12.54 -5.78
CA SER A 31 18.74 -13.94 -6.18
C SER A 31 17.31 -14.42 -5.93
N ASP A 32 16.72 -15.07 -6.93
CA ASP A 32 15.43 -15.75 -6.81
C ASP A 32 15.57 -17.20 -6.31
N SER A 33 16.83 -17.69 -6.16
CA SER A 33 17.10 -19.04 -5.67
C SER A 33 17.33 -19.09 -4.16
N ASP A 34 17.20 -20.26 -3.59
CA ASP A 34 17.53 -20.57 -2.19
C ASP A 34 19.00 -20.92 -1.96
N GLU A 35 19.81 -20.94 -3.04
CA GLU A 35 21.20 -21.41 -3.03
C GLU A 35 22.10 -20.67 -2.04
N TYR A 36 21.96 -19.34 -1.92
CA TYR A 36 22.89 -18.53 -1.13
C TYR A 36 22.46 -18.33 0.32
N PHE A 37 21.15 -18.17 0.56
CA PHE A 37 20.60 -17.82 1.88
C PHE A 37 19.49 -18.77 2.34
N GLY A 38 19.26 -19.88 1.64
CA GLY A 38 18.16 -20.81 1.92
C GLY A 38 16.78 -20.23 1.56
N ARG A 39 16.75 -19.08 0.88
CA ARG A 39 15.55 -18.42 0.33
C ARG A 39 15.95 -17.29 -0.62
N PRO A 40 15.05 -16.84 -1.51
CA PRO A 40 15.26 -15.65 -2.34
C PRO A 40 15.66 -14.44 -1.50
N ALA A 41 16.63 -13.67 -1.97
CA ALA A 41 17.22 -12.56 -1.22
C ALA A 41 17.55 -11.36 -2.09
N LEU A 42 17.47 -10.18 -1.50
CA LEU A 42 17.85 -8.88 -2.06
C LEU A 42 18.84 -8.19 -1.11
N ILE A 43 19.90 -7.62 -1.65
CA ILE A 43 20.89 -6.84 -0.90
C ILE A 43 20.80 -5.38 -1.36
N CYS A 44 20.55 -4.49 -0.41
CA CYS A 44 20.47 -3.04 -0.62
C CYS A 44 21.42 -2.29 0.30
N SER A 45 21.66 -1.00 0.00
CA SER A 45 22.34 -0.09 0.92
C SER A 45 21.54 0.10 2.21
N PHE A 46 22.25 0.40 3.27
CA PHE A 46 21.64 0.93 4.49
C PHE A 46 21.39 2.43 4.31
N ASN A 47 20.16 2.89 4.58
CA ASN A 47 19.82 4.29 4.55
C ASN A 47 19.62 4.80 5.99
N PRO A 48 20.29 5.90 6.39
CA PRO A 48 20.10 6.48 7.70
C PRO A 48 18.73 7.18 7.79
N GLY A 49 18.16 7.24 8.99
CA GLY A 49 16.90 7.92 9.27
C GLY A 49 16.04 7.15 10.25
N VAL A 50 14.87 7.71 10.54
CA VAL A 50 13.85 7.11 11.41
C VAL A 50 12.52 7.05 10.69
N ALA A 51 11.73 6.01 10.94
CA ALA A 51 10.39 5.87 10.38
C ALA A 51 9.33 6.65 11.18
N SER A 52 9.64 6.99 12.44
CA SER A 52 8.76 7.70 13.36
C SER A 52 9.59 8.63 14.23
N PRO A 53 9.13 9.87 14.52
CA PRO A 53 9.83 10.77 15.44
C PRO A 53 9.96 10.13 16.81
N LYS A 54 11.07 10.39 17.51
CA LYS A 54 11.29 9.89 18.88
C LYS A 54 10.20 10.34 19.84
N ASP A 55 9.70 11.55 19.65
CA ASP A 55 8.64 12.15 20.48
C ASP A 55 7.23 11.85 19.95
N GLY A 56 7.08 11.17 18.81
CA GLY A 56 5.82 11.00 18.08
C GLY A 56 4.90 9.90 18.59
N GLY A 57 5.32 9.13 19.60
CA GLY A 57 4.53 8.01 20.15
C GLY A 57 4.28 6.89 19.15
N GLY A 58 4.85 6.98 17.94
CA GLY A 58 4.67 6.02 16.87
C GLY A 58 5.35 4.69 17.16
N LYS A 59 4.75 3.63 16.63
CA LYS A 59 5.30 2.28 16.67
C LYS A 59 6.15 2.04 15.42
N ALA A 60 6.99 1.03 15.45
CA ALA A 60 7.84 0.63 14.31
C ALA A 60 7.04 0.37 13.01
N THR A 61 5.75 0.04 13.13
CA THR A 61 4.82 -0.14 12.01
C THR A 61 4.32 1.16 11.38
N GLY A 62 4.61 2.32 11.98
CA GLY A 62 4.07 3.62 11.58
C GLY A 62 2.65 3.91 12.08
N LEU A 63 1.94 2.91 12.59
CA LEU A 63 0.55 3.08 13.07
C LEU A 63 0.48 4.08 14.23
N GLY A 64 -0.37 5.11 14.07
CA GLY A 64 -0.58 6.14 15.08
C GLY A 64 0.59 7.12 15.25
N THR A 65 1.48 7.22 14.25
CA THR A 65 2.59 8.18 14.26
C THR A 65 2.07 9.61 14.17
N VAL A 66 2.45 10.43 15.13
CA VAL A 66 2.23 11.88 15.15
C VAL A 66 3.57 12.56 14.82
N TYR A 67 3.64 13.26 13.69
CA TYR A 67 4.89 13.89 13.23
C TYR A 67 5.18 15.25 13.88
N GLY A 68 4.18 15.86 14.53
CA GLY A 68 4.37 17.12 15.28
C GLY A 68 5.04 18.22 14.44
N LYS A 69 6.16 18.76 14.93
CA LYS A 69 6.94 19.81 14.25
C LYS A 69 7.52 19.41 12.88
N HIS A 70 7.70 18.12 12.65
CA HIS A 70 8.30 17.61 11.40
C HIS A 70 7.27 17.60 10.25
N ARG A 71 5.96 17.62 10.56
CA ARG A 71 4.87 17.53 9.58
C ARG A 71 4.96 18.59 8.49
N GLU A 72 5.22 19.83 8.85
CA GLU A 72 5.23 20.97 7.91
C GLU A 72 6.21 20.75 6.74
N LYS A 73 7.37 20.15 7.02
CA LYS A 73 8.38 19.87 5.99
C LYS A 73 8.23 18.48 5.34
N LEU A 74 7.76 17.49 6.07
CA LEU A 74 7.60 16.14 5.55
C LEU A 74 6.38 16.00 4.63
N ALA A 75 5.27 16.65 4.95
CA ALA A 75 4.02 16.56 4.20
C ALA A 75 4.17 16.89 2.70
N PRO A 76 4.78 18.03 2.29
CA PRO A 76 4.96 18.32 0.88
C PRO A 76 5.92 17.36 0.17
N GLN A 77 6.91 16.80 0.87
CA GLN A 77 7.81 15.80 0.31
C GLN A 77 7.07 14.48 0.05
N TYR A 78 6.25 14.05 1.00
CA TYR A 78 5.44 12.83 0.89
C TYR A 78 4.54 12.87 -0.35
N VAL A 79 3.80 13.97 -0.55
CA VAL A 79 2.93 14.14 -1.74
C VAL A 79 3.74 14.24 -3.03
N ARG A 80 4.86 14.99 -3.01
CA ARG A 80 5.74 15.17 -4.17
C ARG A 80 6.33 13.83 -4.64
N HIS A 81 6.79 12.99 -3.71
CA HIS A 81 7.35 11.69 -4.06
C HIS A 81 6.31 10.76 -4.67
N LEU A 82 5.08 10.75 -4.14
CA LEU A 82 4.00 9.97 -4.74
C LEU A 82 3.64 10.46 -6.16
N ALA A 83 3.55 11.78 -6.34
CA ALA A 83 3.30 12.35 -7.65
C ALA A 83 4.42 12.02 -8.65
N ALA A 84 5.68 12.09 -8.23
CA ALA A 84 6.84 11.73 -9.05
C ALA A 84 6.85 10.25 -9.41
N LEU A 85 6.48 9.36 -8.48
CA LEU A 85 6.33 7.93 -8.74
C LEU A 85 5.31 7.66 -9.85
N HIS A 86 4.12 8.26 -9.72
CA HIS A 86 3.02 7.98 -10.64
C HIS A 86 3.17 8.61 -12.03
N THR A 87 4.05 9.60 -12.16
CA THR A 87 4.32 10.31 -13.43
C THR A 87 5.65 9.94 -14.08
N MET A 88 6.46 9.10 -13.43
CA MET A 88 7.72 8.65 -14.03
C MET A 88 7.48 7.85 -15.31
N ASP A 89 8.35 8.01 -16.30
CA ASP A 89 8.36 7.11 -17.45
C ASP A 89 9.03 5.79 -17.06
N TRP A 90 8.21 4.76 -16.90
CA TRP A 90 8.63 3.42 -16.56
C TRP A 90 8.92 2.54 -17.78
N ARG A 91 8.51 2.97 -18.98
CA ARG A 91 8.55 2.15 -20.20
C ARG A 91 9.98 1.82 -20.65
N ASP A 92 10.93 2.71 -20.36
CA ASP A 92 12.35 2.51 -20.65
C ASP A 92 13.12 1.80 -19.52
N LYS A 93 12.42 1.32 -18.48
CA LYS A 93 13.03 0.64 -17.34
C LYS A 93 12.99 -0.87 -17.51
N ASP A 94 13.98 -1.57 -16.92
CA ASP A 94 13.95 -3.03 -16.82
C ASP A 94 12.96 -3.45 -15.74
N LEU A 95 11.73 -3.71 -16.15
CA LEU A 95 10.62 -4.18 -15.32
C LEU A 95 10.09 -5.52 -15.84
N SER A 96 10.99 -6.37 -16.36
CA SER A 96 10.64 -7.65 -17.00
C SER A 96 9.95 -8.65 -16.06
N ALA A 97 10.10 -8.50 -14.75
CA ALA A 97 9.39 -9.31 -13.76
C ALA A 97 7.98 -8.80 -13.44
N LEU A 98 7.54 -7.67 -14.01
CA LEU A 98 6.21 -7.11 -13.82
C LEU A 98 5.29 -7.46 -14.99
N VAL A 99 4.02 -7.70 -14.68
CA VAL A 99 2.97 -7.77 -15.70
C VAL A 99 2.63 -6.35 -16.14
N ILE A 100 2.58 -6.12 -17.45
CA ILE A 100 2.20 -4.82 -18.03
C ILE A 100 0.73 -4.89 -18.42
N PRO A 101 -0.17 -4.24 -17.67
CA PRO A 101 -1.59 -4.19 -18.02
C PRO A 101 -1.82 -3.26 -19.21
N ARG A 102 -2.91 -3.49 -19.94
CA ARG A 102 -3.31 -2.64 -21.08
C ARG A 102 -4.05 -1.41 -20.57
N GLU A 103 -3.63 -0.23 -21.03
CA GLU A 103 -4.39 1.01 -20.80
C GLU A 103 -5.77 0.93 -21.48
N GLY A 104 -6.77 1.58 -20.93
CA GLY A 104 -8.13 1.56 -21.43
C GLY A 104 -8.89 0.26 -21.15
N THR A 105 -8.39 -0.58 -20.23
CA THR A 105 -9.02 -1.84 -19.81
C THR A 105 -9.03 -1.96 -18.29
N SER A 106 -9.64 -3.02 -17.76
CA SER A 106 -9.60 -3.39 -16.34
C SER A 106 -8.43 -4.34 -15.98
N ASP A 107 -7.52 -4.62 -16.89
CA ASP A 107 -6.47 -5.64 -16.71
C ASP A 107 -5.70 -5.51 -15.39
N ALA A 108 -5.31 -4.27 -15.01
CA ALA A 108 -4.55 -4.03 -13.77
C ALA A 108 -5.35 -4.41 -12.52
N VAL A 109 -6.65 -4.16 -12.54
CA VAL A 109 -7.57 -4.49 -11.44
C VAL A 109 -7.89 -5.97 -11.43
N ASP A 110 -8.15 -6.54 -12.59
CA ASP A 110 -8.50 -7.97 -12.75
C ASP A 110 -7.41 -8.86 -12.19
N TRP A 111 -6.15 -8.52 -12.49
CA TRP A 111 -5.01 -9.27 -11.97
C TRP A 111 -4.91 -9.19 -10.43
N SER A 112 -5.01 -7.99 -9.87
CA SER A 112 -4.93 -7.77 -8.42
C SER A 112 -6.07 -8.47 -7.68
N LEU A 113 -7.29 -8.35 -8.20
CA LEU A 113 -8.47 -8.95 -7.59
C LEU A 113 -8.41 -10.49 -7.64
N ALA A 114 -8.04 -11.07 -8.80
CA ALA A 114 -7.88 -12.51 -8.94
C ALA A 114 -6.78 -13.07 -8.02
N HIS A 115 -5.68 -12.32 -7.81
CA HIS A 115 -4.63 -12.69 -6.86
C HIS A 115 -5.17 -12.79 -5.43
N TRP A 116 -5.86 -11.76 -4.94
CA TRP A 116 -6.39 -11.76 -3.57
C TRP A 116 -7.54 -12.74 -3.37
N ASP A 117 -8.35 -12.99 -4.41
CA ASP A 117 -9.37 -14.04 -4.39
C ASP A 117 -8.75 -15.41 -4.18
N ARG A 118 -7.66 -15.70 -4.92
CA ARG A 118 -6.93 -16.96 -4.76
C ARG A 118 -6.33 -17.08 -3.36
N VAL A 119 -5.69 -16.03 -2.87
CA VAL A 119 -5.11 -16.03 -1.51
C VAL A 119 -6.19 -16.31 -0.46
N TRP A 120 -7.36 -15.68 -0.59
CA TRP A 120 -8.49 -15.98 0.29
C TRP A 120 -8.92 -17.45 0.22
N ASP A 121 -9.10 -17.96 -0.98
CA ASP A 121 -9.57 -19.35 -1.21
C ASP A 121 -8.54 -20.40 -0.70
N GLU A 122 -7.24 -20.07 -0.68
CA GLU A 122 -6.16 -20.95 -0.18
C GLU A 122 -5.90 -20.83 1.32
N ASP A 123 -6.08 -19.64 1.91
CA ASP A 123 -5.61 -19.33 3.26
C ASP A 123 -6.74 -19.22 4.30
N ALA A 124 -7.98 -18.91 3.86
CA ALA A 124 -9.09 -18.72 4.79
C ALA A 124 -9.49 -20.06 5.46
N VAL A 125 -9.59 -20.04 6.77
CA VAL A 125 -10.03 -21.20 7.57
C VAL A 125 -11.53 -21.22 7.80
N GLU A 126 -12.22 -20.08 7.58
CA GLU A 126 -13.66 -19.93 7.74
C GLU A 126 -14.24 -18.92 6.75
N ALA A 127 -15.53 -19.05 6.44
CA ALA A 127 -16.22 -18.12 5.57
C ALA A 127 -16.46 -16.78 6.28
N HIS A 128 -16.31 -15.67 5.55
CA HIS A 128 -16.56 -14.33 6.06
C HIS A 128 -17.56 -13.59 5.15
N PRO A 129 -18.77 -13.24 5.62
CA PRO A 129 -19.79 -12.60 4.79
C PRO A 129 -19.35 -11.29 4.14
N THR A 130 -18.64 -10.43 4.89
CA THR A 130 -18.13 -9.17 4.37
C THR A 130 -17.18 -9.36 3.19
N ILE A 131 -16.31 -10.39 3.26
CA ILE A 131 -15.39 -10.72 2.16
C ILE A 131 -16.17 -11.16 0.91
N ALA A 132 -17.21 -11.98 1.07
CA ALA A 132 -18.04 -12.43 -0.05
C ALA A 132 -18.78 -11.24 -0.71
N LEU A 133 -19.32 -10.32 0.09
CA LEU A 133 -19.99 -9.11 -0.40
C LEU A 133 -19.00 -8.17 -1.10
N ALA A 134 -17.85 -7.89 -0.50
CA ALA A 134 -16.81 -7.05 -1.08
C ALA A 134 -16.28 -7.62 -2.40
N ARG A 135 -16.01 -8.94 -2.45
CA ARG A 135 -15.60 -9.65 -3.66
C ARG A 135 -16.61 -9.44 -4.80
N ALA A 136 -17.90 -9.66 -4.51
CA ALA A 136 -18.96 -9.50 -5.50
C ALA A 136 -19.07 -8.04 -5.99
N TRP A 137 -18.97 -7.08 -5.08
CA TRP A 137 -19.01 -5.65 -5.41
C TRP A 137 -17.80 -5.25 -6.24
N LEU A 138 -16.58 -5.65 -5.85
CA LEU A 138 -15.34 -5.34 -6.56
C LEU A 138 -15.35 -5.89 -7.99
N TRP A 139 -15.80 -7.14 -8.20
CA TRP A 139 -15.91 -7.72 -9.55
C TRP A 139 -16.94 -7.02 -10.43
N ARG A 140 -17.99 -6.46 -9.84
CA ARG A 140 -19.06 -5.74 -10.59
C ARG A 140 -18.60 -4.34 -11.00
N ASN A 141 -17.85 -3.65 -10.15
CA ASN A 141 -17.57 -2.22 -10.27
C ASN A 141 -16.14 -1.94 -10.75
N ARG A 142 -15.46 -2.89 -11.40
CA ARG A 142 -14.08 -2.74 -11.86
C ARG A 142 -13.90 -1.52 -12.75
N PRO A 143 -13.00 -0.59 -12.41
CA PRO A 143 -12.75 0.58 -13.24
C PRO A 143 -11.92 0.22 -14.47
N VAL A 144 -12.13 0.99 -15.53
CA VAL A 144 -11.24 1.04 -16.68
C VAL A 144 -10.10 1.99 -16.34
N VAL A 145 -8.86 1.51 -16.45
CA VAL A 145 -7.67 2.27 -16.07
C VAL A 145 -7.12 3.01 -17.29
N ASP A 146 -7.16 4.33 -17.25
CA ASP A 146 -6.78 5.23 -18.35
C ASP A 146 -5.28 5.50 -18.43
N HIS A 147 -4.56 5.37 -17.33
CA HIS A 147 -3.14 5.65 -17.23
C HIS A 147 -2.47 4.64 -16.29
N ILE A 148 -1.51 3.90 -16.80
CA ILE A 148 -0.73 2.94 -16.02
C ILE A 148 0.47 3.64 -15.41
N SER A 149 0.51 3.63 -14.09
CA SER A 149 1.62 4.10 -13.28
C SER A 149 2.37 2.93 -12.64
N LEU A 150 3.62 3.16 -12.25
CA LEU A 150 4.24 2.32 -11.26
C LEU A 150 3.64 2.71 -9.90
N VAL A 151 3.09 1.74 -9.17
CA VAL A 151 2.51 1.93 -7.84
C VAL A 151 3.35 1.23 -6.79
N HIS A 152 3.37 1.80 -5.59
CA HIS A 152 4.12 1.25 -4.46
C HIS A 152 3.37 0.05 -3.83
N GLY A 153 2.03 0.14 -3.76
CA GLY A 153 1.15 -0.87 -3.19
C GLY A 153 1.05 -0.85 -1.65
N ASP A 154 1.97 -0.17 -0.95
CA ASP A 154 1.95 0.03 0.51
C ASP A 154 2.49 1.44 0.88
N TYR A 155 2.01 2.50 0.19
CA TYR A 155 2.49 3.88 0.39
C TYR A 155 1.87 4.51 1.64
N ARG A 156 2.59 4.43 2.78
CA ARG A 156 2.10 4.89 4.08
C ARG A 156 3.23 5.32 5.02
N ASN A 157 2.85 5.90 6.15
CA ASN A 157 3.76 6.08 7.26
C ASN A 157 4.34 4.71 7.72
N GLY A 158 5.59 4.72 8.17
CA GLY A 158 6.34 3.50 8.47
C GLY A 158 7.17 2.98 7.30
N ASN A 159 6.78 3.29 6.05
CA ASN A 159 7.49 2.83 4.84
C ASN A 159 8.36 3.93 4.21
N PHE A 160 8.69 4.97 4.96
CA PHE A 160 9.75 5.92 4.61
C PHE A 160 10.61 6.24 5.82
N LEU A 161 11.84 6.62 5.57
CA LEU A 161 12.77 7.15 6.57
C LEU A 161 12.97 8.65 6.35
N PHE A 162 13.19 9.38 7.45
CA PHE A 162 13.57 10.78 7.40
C PHE A 162 14.64 11.11 8.43
N ASP A 163 15.41 12.16 8.17
CA ASP A 163 16.38 12.70 9.12
C ASP A 163 15.68 13.72 10.04
N GLU A 164 15.64 13.45 11.34
CA GLU A 164 15.01 14.34 12.34
C GLU A 164 15.66 15.72 12.47
N ASN A 165 16.89 15.92 11.97
CA ASN A 165 17.57 17.21 12.03
C ASN A 165 17.24 18.11 10.84
N THR A 166 17.07 17.52 9.65
CA THR A 166 16.81 18.27 8.41
C THR A 166 15.35 18.23 8.01
N ASP A 167 14.59 17.25 8.50
CA ASP A 167 13.24 16.89 8.08
C ASP A 167 13.17 16.47 6.60
N GLU A 168 14.23 15.86 6.06
CA GLU A 168 14.25 15.34 4.72
C GLU A 168 13.92 13.83 4.70
N ILE A 169 13.07 13.41 3.78
CA ILE A 169 12.81 11.99 3.51
C ILE A 169 14.06 11.41 2.86
N THR A 170 14.72 10.49 3.55
CA THR A 170 16.00 9.90 3.14
C THR A 170 15.86 8.60 2.35
N ALA A 171 14.74 7.88 2.54
CA ALA A 171 14.42 6.68 1.76
C ALA A 171 12.94 6.36 1.81
N ILE A 172 12.39 5.87 0.69
CA ILE A 172 11.11 5.16 0.61
C ILE A 172 11.45 3.68 0.54
N LEU A 173 10.80 2.89 1.39
CA LEU A 173 11.11 1.49 1.66
C LEU A 173 9.93 0.59 1.34
N ASP A 174 10.15 -0.73 1.37
CA ASP A 174 9.11 -1.76 1.32
C ASP A 174 8.38 -1.85 -0.04
N TRP A 175 9.15 -2.01 -1.09
CA TRP A 175 8.68 -2.08 -2.48
C TRP A 175 8.15 -3.46 -2.89
N GLU A 176 8.01 -4.40 -1.95
CA GLU A 176 7.63 -5.78 -2.22
C GLU A 176 6.19 -5.93 -2.80
N ALA A 177 5.30 -4.96 -2.49
CA ALA A 177 3.94 -4.90 -3.00
C ALA A 177 3.81 -4.13 -4.33
N GLY A 178 4.92 -3.58 -4.88
CA GLY A 178 4.88 -2.73 -6.06
C GLY A 178 4.53 -3.48 -7.35
N TYR A 179 3.81 -2.78 -8.24
CA TYR A 179 3.39 -3.30 -9.55
C TYR A 179 3.04 -2.15 -10.52
N LEU A 180 2.74 -2.47 -11.78
CA LEU A 180 2.21 -1.51 -12.76
C LEU A 180 0.68 -1.52 -12.71
N GLY A 181 0.08 -0.38 -12.35
CA GLY A 181 -1.36 -0.30 -12.14
C GLY A 181 -1.93 1.12 -12.08
N ASP A 182 -3.09 1.24 -11.47
CA ASP A 182 -3.77 2.52 -11.28
C ASP A 182 -3.24 3.24 -10.03
N ARG A 183 -2.84 4.50 -10.20
CA ARG A 183 -2.38 5.40 -9.14
C ARG A 183 -3.36 5.54 -7.96
N HIS A 184 -4.66 5.33 -8.19
CA HIS A 184 -5.66 5.41 -7.12
C HIS A 184 -5.47 4.34 -6.05
N MET A 185 -4.75 3.26 -6.35
CA MET A 185 -4.35 2.26 -5.36
C MET A 185 -3.55 2.89 -4.21
N ASP A 186 -2.45 3.59 -4.54
CA ASP A 186 -1.61 4.24 -3.53
C ASP A 186 -2.30 5.43 -2.87
N LEU A 187 -3.07 6.22 -3.64
CA LEU A 187 -3.83 7.33 -3.10
C LEU A 187 -4.84 6.86 -2.04
N ALA A 188 -5.64 5.85 -2.37
CA ALA A 188 -6.61 5.28 -1.44
C ALA A 188 -5.92 4.66 -0.23
N TYR A 189 -4.79 3.97 -0.44
CA TYR A 189 -4.04 3.32 0.63
C TYR A 189 -3.47 4.34 1.63
N ALA A 190 -2.85 5.40 1.15
CA ALA A 190 -2.34 6.48 1.99
C ALA A 190 -3.43 7.18 2.83
N MET A 191 -4.69 7.10 2.38
CA MET A 191 -5.85 7.68 3.05
C MET A 191 -6.62 6.72 3.96
N LEU A 192 -6.20 5.45 4.04
CA LEU A 192 -6.89 4.47 4.90
C LEU A 192 -6.89 4.90 6.37
N PRO A 193 -8.02 4.77 7.07
CA PRO A 193 -8.16 5.22 8.47
C PRO A 193 -7.11 4.63 9.42
N GLY A 194 -6.67 3.40 9.18
CA GLY A 194 -5.68 2.69 10.01
C GLY A 194 -4.28 3.32 10.00
N TYR A 195 -3.94 4.12 9.00
CA TYR A 195 -2.60 4.73 8.85
C TYR A 195 -2.58 6.24 9.12
N GLY A 196 -3.73 6.86 9.26
CA GLY A 196 -3.82 8.29 9.58
C GLY A 196 -3.90 8.58 11.07
N THR A 197 -3.94 9.87 11.38
CA THR A 197 -4.16 10.37 12.74
C THR A 197 -5.31 11.36 12.76
N LEU A 198 -6.10 11.33 13.84
CA LEU A 198 -7.16 12.31 14.07
C LEU A 198 -6.66 13.29 15.15
N GLU A 199 -6.45 14.55 14.77
CA GLU A 199 -5.93 15.59 15.65
C GLU A 199 -6.83 16.82 15.58
N GLY A 200 -7.38 17.24 16.72
CA GLY A 200 -8.28 18.40 16.78
C GLY A 200 -9.52 18.32 15.86
N GLY A 201 -9.99 17.12 15.54
CA GLY A 201 -11.10 16.90 14.61
C GLY A 201 -10.69 16.82 13.13
N THR A 202 -9.42 17.04 12.80
CA THR A 202 -8.89 16.94 11.44
C THR A 202 -8.21 15.58 11.25
N TYR A 203 -8.54 14.89 10.18
CA TYR A 203 -7.89 13.63 9.79
C TYR A 203 -6.69 13.92 8.89
N TYR A 204 -5.52 13.40 9.27
CA TYR A 204 -4.27 13.49 8.53
C TYR A 204 -3.89 12.15 7.92
N CYS A 205 -3.95 12.06 6.60
CA CYS A 205 -3.49 10.91 5.80
C CYS A 205 -2.03 10.61 6.11
N ALA A 206 -1.71 9.36 6.40
CA ALA A 206 -0.38 8.92 6.85
C ALA A 206 0.18 9.73 8.04
N GLY A 207 -0.67 10.43 8.81
CA GLY A 207 -0.27 11.34 9.89
C GLY A 207 0.35 12.66 9.41
N LEU A 208 0.33 12.95 8.11
CA LEU A 208 1.07 14.07 7.49
C LEU A 208 0.18 15.12 6.86
N VAL A 209 -0.80 14.75 6.04
CA VAL A 209 -1.53 15.68 5.16
C VAL A 209 -3.02 15.54 5.36
N GLU A 210 -3.74 16.67 5.47
CA GLU A 210 -5.19 16.67 5.47
C GLU A 210 -5.71 16.12 4.12
N LYS A 211 -6.81 15.36 4.16
CA LYS A 211 -7.29 14.57 3.01
C LYS A 211 -7.51 15.38 1.74
N ASN A 212 -8.21 16.53 1.83
CA ASN A 212 -8.49 17.35 0.65
C ASN A 212 -7.21 18.02 0.13
N ALA A 213 -6.38 18.53 1.04
CA ALA A 213 -5.07 19.10 0.69
C ALA A 213 -4.15 18.06 0.03
N PHE A 214 -4.23 16.79 0.44
CA PHE A 214 -3.48 15.69 -0.20
C PHE A 214 -3.89 15.50 -1.67
N ILE A 215 -5.19 15.44 -1.95
CA ILE A 215 -5.72 15.26 -3.30
C ILE A 215 -5.40 16.48 -4.18
N GLU A 216 -5.61 17.69 -3.66
CA GLU A 216 -5.34 18.95 -4.38
C GLU A 216 -3.86 19.07 -4.75
N GLU A 217 -2.98 18.87 -3.78
CA GLU A 217 -1.53 18.98 -4.02
C GLU A 217 -0.99 17.87 -4.92
N TYR A 218 -1.48 16.63 -4.77
CA TYR A 218 -1.16 15.54 -5.67
C TYR A 218 -1.55 15.86 -7.12
N THR A 219 -2.80 16.32 -7.32
CA THR A 219 -3.29 16.71 -8.64
C THR A 219 -2.47 17.84 -9.25
N ARG A 220 -2.13 18.85 -8.44
CA ARG A 220 -1.30 19.98 -8.88
C ARG A 220 0.11 19.55 -9.30
N LEU A 221 0.73 18.63 -8.55
CA LEU A 221 2.12 18.18 -8.81
C LEU A 221 2.21 17.17 -9.94
N SER A 222 1.26 16.25 -10.03
CA SER A 222 1.26 15.18 -11.04
C SER A 222 0.62 15.61 -12.37
N GLY A 223 -0.29 16.58 -12.36
CA GLY A 223 -1.14 16.89 -13.49
C GLY A 223 -2.21 15.81 -13.77
N LEU A 224 -2.31 14.79 -12.93
CA LEU A 224 -3.25 13.68 -13.05
C LEU A 224 -4.48 13.94 -12.17
N SER A 225 -5.67 13.87 -12.75
CA SER A 225 -6.92 14.00 -12.00
C SER A 225 -7.12 12.80 -11.05
N VAL A 226 -7.74 13.06 -9.92
CA VAL A 226 -8.20 12.01 -8.99
C VAL A 226 -9.70 11.83 -9.18
N ASP A 227 -10.09 10.64 -9.63
CA ASP A 227 -11.48 10.26 -9.84
C ASP A 227 -12.06 9.73 -8.51
N PRO A 228 -13.12 10.36 -7.95
CA PRO A 228 -13.70 9.93 -6.68
C PRO A 228 -14.25 8.49 -6.70
N GLU A 229 -14.84 8.05 -7.83
CA GLU A 229 -15.36 6.69 -7.98
C GLU A 229 -14.26 5.65 -7.94
N ARG A 230 -13.14 5.90 -8.66
CA ARG A 230 -11.97 5.04 -8.59
C ARG A 230 -11.34 5.07 -7.21
N LEU A 231 -11.23 6.23 -6.59
CA LEU A 231 -10.70 6.35 -5.23
C LEU A 231 -11.51 5.51 -4.25
N ARG A 232 -12.84 5.54 -4.37
CA ARG A 232 -13.74 4.70 -3.59
C ARG A 232 -13.53 3.22 -3.89
N TYR A 233 -13.45 2.83 -5.16
CA TYR A 233 -13.16 1.46 -5.57
C TYR A 233 -11.87 0.92 -4.92
N TYR A 234 -10.79 1.68 -5.02
CA TYR A 234 -9.51 1.28 -4.44
C TYR A 234 -9.48 1.35 -2.91
N THR A 235 -10.34 2.15 -2.28
CA THR A 235 -10.53 2.09 -0.82
C THR A 235 -11.12 0.74 -0.42
N VAL A 236 -12.15 0.26 -1.12
CA VAL A 236 -12.75 -1.07 -0.90
C VAL A 236 -11.74 -2.18 -1.19
N LEU A 237 -11.01 -2.11 -2.30
CA LEU A 237 -10.00 -3.10 -2.67
C LEU A 237 -8.85 -3.16 -1.64
N ASN A 238 -8.40 -2.03 -1.15
CA ASN A 238 -7.35 -1.95 -0.12
C ASN A 238 -7.80 -2.58 1.21
N MET A 239 -9.03 -2.32 1.63
CA MET A 239 -9.58 -2.99 2.83
C MET A 239 -9.78 -4.48 2.60
N TYR A 240 -10.24 -4.88 1.41
CA TYR A 240 -10.44 -6.27 1.03
C TYR A 240 -9.14 -7.09 1.20
N TRP A 241 -8.05 -6.65 0.55
CA TRP A 241 -6.80 -7.37 0.65
C TRP A 241 -6.17 -7.29 2.05
N ALA A 242 -6.30 -6.14 2.75
CA ALA A 242 -5.81 -6.00 4.12
C ALA A 242 -6.51 -6.97 5.09
N ILE A 243 -7.82 -7.18 4.93
CA ILE A 243 -8.57 -8.18 5.70
C ILE A 243 -8.07 -9.58 5.37
N ILE A 244 -7.85 -9.90 4.11
CA ILE A 244 -7.33 -11.21 3.67
C ILE A 244 -5.96 -11.46 4.31
N ALA A 245 -5.03 -10.52 4.18
CA ALA A 245 -3.69 -10.63 4.77
C ALA A 245 -3.75 -10.80 6.30
N CYS A 246 -4.64 -10.05 6.98
CA CYS A 246 -4.74 -10.06 8.44
C CYS A 246 -5.53 -11.24 8.99
N CYS A 247 -6.64 -11.63 8.35
CA CYS A 247 -7.58 -12.63 8.90
C CYS A 247 -7.43 -14.02 8.29
N ALA A 248 -6.76 -14.15 7.14
CA ALA A 248 -6.49 -15.44 6.50
C ALA A 248 -5.00 -15.79 6.54
N THR A 249 -4.16 -15.08 5.79
CA THR A 249 -2.73 -15.40 5.65
C THR A 249 -1.97 -15.29 6.97
N GLY A 250 -2.18 -14.23 7.75
CA GLY A 250 -1.49 -14.04 9.03
C GLY A 250 -1.72 -15.20 10.01
N PRO A 251 -2.96 -15.58 10.32
CA PRO A 251 -3.28 -16.74 11.19
C PRO A 251 -2.75 -18.06 10.64
N LYS A 252 -2.81 -18.29 9.30
CA LYS A 252 -2.26 -19.48 8.68
C LYS A 252 -0.75 -19.57 8.87
N LEU A 253 0.00 -18.49 8.63
CA LEU A 253 1.44 -18.45 8.85
C LEU A 253 1.81 -18.73 10.32
N ALA A 254 1.02 -18.24 11.26
CA ALA A 254 1.21 -18.53 12.68
C ALA A 254 0.93 -20.00 13.00
N ALA A 255 -0.17 -20.57 12.48
CA ALA A 255 -0.54 -21.96 12.67
C ALA A 255 0.47 -22.93 12.07
N ASP A 256 0.99 -22.63 10.89
CA ASP A 256 1.98 -23.45 10.19
C ASP A 256 3.40 -23.27 10.75
N ARG A 257 3.58 -22.43 11.76
CA ARG A 257 4.87 -22.09 12.37
C ARG A 257 5.92 -21.63 11.35
N MET A 258 5.47 -20.99 10.29
CA MET A 258 6.33 -20.47 9.22
C MET A 258 7.07 -19.19 9.60
N THR A 259 6.75 -18.62 10.76
CA THR A 259 7.38 -17.42 11.31
C THR A 259 7.68 -17.58 12.80
N HIS A 260 8.77 -16.98 13.26
CA HIS A 260 9.08 -16.84 14.69
C HIS A 260 8.34 -15.65 15.34
N LEU A 261 7.55 -14.90 14.54
CA LEU A 261 6.73 -13.78 14.97
C LEU A 261 5.27 -14.21 15.21
N ASP A 262 5.03 -15.47 15.55
CA ASP A 262 3.70 -16.05 15.79
C ASP A 262 2.83 -15.23 16.76
N THR A 263 3.44 -14.67 17.80
CA THR A 263 2.74 -13.78 18.75
C THR A 263 2.24 -12.50 18.09
N MET A 264 3.05 -11.89 17.20
CA MET A 264 2.64 -10.72 16.43
C MET A 264 1.54 -11.06 15.42
N MET A 265 1.65 -12.21 14.76
CA MET A 265 0.63 -12.69 13.82
C MET A 265 -0.73 -12.94 14.49
N ASN A 266 -0.76 -13.21 15.79
CA ASN A 266 -2.01 -13.30 16.56
C ASN A 266 -2.65 -11.93 16.87
N ILE A 267 -1.89 -10.83 16.81
CA ILE A 267 -2.42 -9.46 16.99
C ILE A 267 -2.96 -8.90 15.66
N VAL A 268 -2.40 -9.33 14.54
CA VAL A 268 -2.76 -8.87 13.18
C VAL A 268 -4.25 -9.03 12.86
N PRO A 269 -4.97 -10.11 13.26
CA PRO A 269 -6.42 -10.20 13.10
C PRO A 269 -7.21 -9.06 13.71
N GLY A 270 -6.72 -8.46 14.80
CA GLY A 270 -7.36 -7.28 15.40
C GLY A 270 -7.43 -6.08 14.44
N LEU A 271 -6.38 -5.85 13.65
CA LEU A 271 -6.39 -4.86 12.58
C LEU A 271 -7.34 -5.26 11.45
N GLY A 272 -7.38 -6.54 11.10
CA GLY A 272 -8.32 -7.06 10.10
C GLY A 272 -9.78 -6.80 10.49
N PHE A 273 -10.16 -7.04 11.73
CA PHE A 273 -11.53 -6.76 12.21
C PHE A 273 -11.85 -5.26 12.24
N TYR A 274 -10.86 -4.39 12.47
CA TYR A 274 -11.06 -2.96 12.30
C TYR A 274 -11.44 -2.64 10.85
N PHE A 275 -10.71 -3.14 9.86
CA PHE A 275 -11.05 -2.96 8.45
C PHE A 275 -12.38 -3.61 8.03
N VAL A 276 -12.78 -4.72 8.66
CA VAL A 276 -14.12 -5.32 8.44
C VAL A 276 -15.23 -4.32 8.80
N ASN A 277 -15.11 -3.63 9.94
CA ASN A 277 -16.11 -2.64 10.34
C ASN A 277 -16.18 -1.45 9.39
N GLU A 278 -15.04 -0.91 8.97
CA GLU A 278 -14.97 0.19 8.01
C GLU A 278 -15.54 -0.22 6.64
N LEU A 279 -15.17 -1.42 6.16
CA LEU A 279 -15.67 -1.95 4.89
C LEU A 279 -17.18 -2.19 4.90
N ASN A 280 -17.74 -2.72 6.00
CA ASN A 280 -19.17 -2.89 6.16
C ASN A 280 -19.92 -1.56 6.09
N ALA A 281 -19.39 -0.50 6.70
CA ALA A 281 -20.01 0.83 6.64
C ALA A 281 -20.10 1.32 5.19
N ILE A 282 -19.01 1.20 4.40
CA ILE A 282 -19.00 1.61 2.99
C ILE A 282 -19.97 0.78 2.15
N LEU A 283 -20.01 -0.55 2.31
CA LEU A 283 -20.88 -1.43 1.53
C LEU A 283 -22.38 -1.25 1.87
N LEU A 284 -22.71 -0.86 3.11
CA LEU A 284 -24.10 -0.55 3.50
C LEU A 284 -24.59 0.77 2.90
N GLU A 285 -23.75 1.79 2.83
CA GLU A 285 -24.04 3.05 2.14
C GLU A 285 -24.36 2.82 0.66
N GLU A 286 -23.61 1.94 -0.02
CA GLU A 286 -23.86 1.55 -1.42
C GLU A 286 -25.24 0.91 -1.61
N GLN A 287 -25.61 -0.02 -0.74
CA GLN A 287 -26.91 -0.69 -0.85
C GLN A 287 -28.09 0.27 -0.66
N GLN A 288 -27.91 1.32 0.13
CA GLN A 288 -28.92 2.36 0.30
C GLN A 288 -29.05 3.23 -0.95
N HIS A 289 -27.94 3.61 -1.57
CA HIS A 289 -27.95 4.36 -2.84
C HIS A 289 -28.57 3.57 -4.00
N ASP A 290 -28.27 2.27 -4.11
CA ASP A 290 -28.85 1.39 -5.13
C ASP A 290 -30.36 1.14 -4.93
N ALA A 291 -30.87 1.27 -3.69
CA ALA A 291 -32.28 1.08 -3.38
C ALA A 291 -33.11 2.33 -3.59
N ASP A 292 -32.50 3.51 -3.56
CA ASP A 292 -33.18 4.82 -3.72
C ASP A 292 -33.15 5.36 -5.18
N GLY A 293 -32.42 4.71 -6.10
CA GLY A 293 -32.27 5.03 -7.53
C GLY A 293 -33.04 4.07 -8.42
#